data_28f573653aa98bc7c5ef4b9959aecf76
#
_entry.id   28f573653aa98bc7c5ef4b9959aecf76
#
_cell.length_a   1.000
_cell.length_b   1.000
_cell.length_c   1.000
_cell.angle_alpha   90.00
_cell.angle_beta   90.00
_cell.angle_gamma   90.00
#
_symmetry.space_group_name_H-M   'P 1'
#
loop_
_entity.id
_entity.type
_entity.pdbx_description
1 polymer ?
#
loop_
_entity_poly.entity_id
_entity_poly.type
_entity_poly.pdbx_seq_one_letter_code
_entity_poly.pdbx_strand_id
1 'polypeptide(L)'
;VGSFPTGTCPLHEEYRRFYSQHLGLDMEMLVLGDYGYPILVFPTSNGRYFEAKDFHLVDSVRWFIENKLIKLVCIDSGDKWSWYAKHLHPGTRLHNHNLYDRMISEELVPRLQQECQVDKIGVAGCSLGGYQALNFAFKHPEKVAHLFSMGAAFDIRMFMGGYYDEQVYFNNPPDFMPNAQNDNFYKMNIILGTAEHDFCKDSNYQMSGILAAKGIPHRLDVRPNGTHDWPVWREMFPEYVSSIF
;
A
#
# COMPACT_ATOMS: atom_id res chain seq x y z
N VAL A 1 -11.53 -44.68 -13.34
CA VAL A 1 -10.92 -43.40 -13.73
C VAL A 1 -11.85 -42.32 -13.21
N GLY A 2 -11.57 -41.82 -11.98
CA GLY A 2 -12.34 -40.74 -11.38
C GLY A 2 -11.85 -39.40 -11.93
N SER A 3 -12.71 -38.65 -12.59
CA SER A 3 -12.48 -37.26 -12.95
C SER A 3 -12.50 -36.41 -11.69
N PHE A 4 -11.36 -35.81 -11.34
CA PHE A 4 -11.32 -34.77 -10.32
C PHE A 4 -12.14 -33.56 -10.81
N PRO A 5 -12.99 -32.97 -9.98
CA PRO A 5 -13.69 -31.76 -10.36
C PRO A 5 -12.69 -30.62 -10.46
N THR A 6 -12.43 -30.14 -11.68
CA THR A 6 -11.65 -28.92 -11.95
C THR A 6 -12.51 -27.65 -11.78
N GLY A 7 -13.23 -27.57 -10.70
CA GLY A 7 -14.00 -26.39 -10.34
C GLY A 7 -13.24 -25.62 -9.25
N THR A 8 -12.43 -24.63 -9.62
CA THR A 8 -12.01 -23.62 -8.64
C THR A 8 -13.27 -22.93 -8.13
N CYS A 9 -13.55 -23.08 -6.83
CA CYS A 9 -14.62 -22.35 -6.19
C CYS A 9 -14.37 -20.84 -6.44
N PRO A 10 -15.39 -20.06 -6.86
CA PRO A 10 -15.18 -18.64 -7.05
C PRO A 10 -14.67 -18.01 -5.76
N LEU A 11 -13.61 -17.20 -5.89
CA LEU A 11 -13.06 -16.47 -4.76
C LEU A 11 -14.17 -15.60 -4.15
N HIS A 12 -14.31 -15.60 -2.82
CA HIS A 12 -15.23 -14.67 -2.16
C HIS A 12 -14.83 -13.24 -2.49
N GLU A 13 -15.70 -12.51 -3.14
CA GLU A 13 -15.51 -11.16 -3.60
C GLU A 13 -16.70 -10.30 -3.19
N GLU A 14 -16.45 -9.20 -2.50
CA GLU A 14 -17.46 -8.28 -2.02
C GLU A 14 -17.10 -6.85 -2.40
N TYR A 15 -17.96 -6.20 -3.20
CA TYR A 15 -17.90 -4.76 -3.40
C TYR A 15 -18.49 -4.05 -2.18
N ARG A 16 -17.74 -3.12 -1.62
CA ARG A 16 -18.19 -2.27 -0.50
C ARG A 16 -18.08 -0.81 -0.85
N ARG A 17 -19.01 -0.04 -0.32
CA ARG A 17 -19.02 1.41 -0.41
C ARG A 17 -19.40 1.98 0.95
N PHE A 18 -18.70 3.02 1.39
CA PHE A 18 -19.05 3.74 2.62
C PHE A 18 -18.83 5.23 2.45
N TYR A 19 -19.66 6.02 3.12
CA TYR A 19 -19.50 7.46 3.17
C TYR A 19 -18.40 7.82 4.17
N SER A 20 -17.40 8.59 3.71
CA SER A 20 -16.34 9.11 4.57
C SER A 20 -16.71 10.50 5.09
N GLN A 21 -16.67 10.67 6.39
CA GLN A 21 -16.88 11.96 7.04
C GLN A 21 -15.72 12.93 6.76
N HIS A 22 -14.47 12.41 6.67
CA HIS A 22 -13.30 13.20 6.37
C HIS A 22 -13.29 13.72 4.93
N LEU A 23 -13.71 12.89 3.99
CA LEU A 23 -13.69 13.24 2.57
C LEU A 23 -14.98 13.93 2.12
N GLY A 24 -16.10 13.76 2.84
CA GLY A 24 -17.39 14.24 2.43
C GLY A 24 -17.95 13.55 1.17
N LEU A 25 -17.46 12.32 0.88
CA LEU A 25 -17.87 11.54 -0.28
C LEU A 25 -17.82 10.04 0.01
N ASP A 26 -18.39 9.26 -0.90
CA ASP A 26 -18.34 7.81 -0.82
C ASP A 26 -17.01 7.26 -1.32
N MET A 27 -16.45 6.34 -0.54
CA MET A 27 -15.27 5.54 -0.92
C MET A 27 -15.69 4.13 -1.30
N GLU A 28 -15.10 3.65 -2.36
CA GLU A 28 -15.34 2.32 -2.91
C GLU A 28 -14.16 1.40 -2.61
N MET A 29 -14.44 0.13 -2.38
CA MET A 29 -13.42 -0.89 -2.17
C MET A 29 -13.90 -2.26 -2.63
N LEU A 30 -12.95 -3.12 -2.95
CA LEU A 30 -13.15 -4.54 -3.22
C LEU A 30 -12.52 -5.35 -2.11
N VAL A 31 -13.31 -6.18 -1.46
CA VAL A 31 -12.85 -7.09 -0.41
C VAL A 31 -12.79 -8.50 -0.97
N LEU A 32 -11.64 -9.15 -0.82
CA LEU A 32 -11.37 -10.48 -1.34
C LEU A 32 -10.99 -11.41 -0.19
N GLY A 33 -11.78 -12.45 -0.01
CA GLY A 33 -11.73 -13.34 1.15
C GLY A 33 -12.72 -12.95 2.24
N ASP A 34 -13.32 -13.96 2.86
CA ASP A 34 -14.28 -13.81 3.97
C ASP A 34 -13.59 -13.74 5.32
N TYR A 35 -12.38 -14.31 5.43
CA TYR A 35 -11.60 -14.43 6.65
C TYR A 35 -10.10 -14.26 6.38
N GLY A 36 -9.31 -14.05 7.44
CA GLY A 36 -7.86 -13.99 7.40
C GLY A 36 -7.29 -12.63 7.83
N TYR A 37 -5.96 -12.55 7.84
CA TYR A 37 -5.25 -11.34 8.22
C TYR A 37 -5.47 -10.23 7.18
N PRO A 38 -5.93 -9.03 7.58
CA PRO A 38 -6.30 -7.98 6.62
C PRO A 38 -5.06 -7.28 6.05
N ILE A 39 -4.99 -7.18 4.74
CA ILE A 39 -3.99 -6.40 4.01
C ILE A 39 -4.73 -5.35 3.18
N LEU A 40 -4.49 -4.07 3.50
CA LEU A 40 -4.98 -2.94 2.72
C LEU A 40 -4.06 -2.74 1.51
N VAL A 41 -4.62 -2.80 0.30
CA VAL A 41 -3.89 -2.65 -0.96
C VAL A 41 -4.21 -1.30 -1.58
N PHE A 42 -3.19 -0.45 -1.67
CA PHE A 42 -3.27 0.84 -2.36
C PHE A 42 -3.07 0.64 -3.86
N PRO A 43 -3.90 1.26 -4.71
CA PRO A 43 -3.76 1.16 -6.16
C PRO A 43 -2.56 1.96 -6.67
N THR A 44 -2.18 1.73 -7.93
CA THR A 44 -1.19 2.56 -8.63
C THR A 44 -1.74 3.95 -8.94
N SER A 45 -0.99 4.77 -9.64
CA SER A 45 -1.39 6.15 -10.01
C SER A 45 -2.76 6.20 -10.68
N ASN A 46 -3.70 6.96 -10.12
CA ASN A 46 -5.10 7.04 -10.55
C ASN A 46 -5.84 5.70 -10.62
N GLY A 47 -5.29 4.66 -9.98
CA GLY A 47 -5.90 3.34 -9.96
C GLY A 47 -7.20 3.32 -9.15
N ARG A 48 -8.04 2.33 -9.47
CA ARG A 48 -9.33 2.07 -8.82
C ARG A 48 -9.24 0.83 -7.95
N TYR A 49 -10.20 0.67 -7.07
CA TYR A 49 -10.32 -0.47 -6.14
C TYR A 49 -10.28 -1.86 -6.81
N PHE A 50 -10.61 -1.97 -8.10
CA PHE A 50 -10.60 -3.23 -8.85
C PHE A 50 -9.29 -3.49 -9.61
N GLU A 51 -8.36 -2.52 -9.66
CA GLU A 51 -7.13 -2.60 -10.45
C GLU A 51 -6.26 -3.82 -10.10
N ALA A 52 -6.06 -4.08 -8.81
CA ALA A 52 -5.27 -5.23 -8.35
C ALA A 52 -5.84 -6.58 -8.83
N LYS A 53 -7.16 -6.67 -9.03
CA LYS A 53 -7.82 -7.83 -9.61
C LYS A 53 -7.63 -7.87 -11.12
N ASP A 54 -7.89 -6.77 -11.83
CA ASP A 54 -7.81 -6.69 -13.29
C ASP A 54 -6.42 -6.99 -13.83
N PHE A 55 -5.37 -6.59 -13.08
CA PHE A 55 -3.98 -6.89 -13.41
C PHE A 55 -3.43 -8.16 -12.73
N HIS A 56 -4.30 -9.03 -12.22
CA HIS A 56 -3.97 -10.34 -11.65
C HIS A 56 -3.04 -10.34 -10.43
N LEU A 57 -2.89 -9.22 -9.73
CA LEU A 57 -2.15 -9.19 -8.47
C LEU A 57 -2.87 -10.02 -7.39
N VAL A 58 -4.20 -9.95 -7.37
CA VAL A 58 -5.04 -10.78 -6.49
C VAL A 58 -4.84 -12.27 -6.77
N ASP A 59 -4.78 -12.64 -8.05
CA ASP A 59 -4.59 -14.04 -8.45
C ASP A 59 -3.26 -14.61 -7.97
N SER A 60 -2.22 -13.77 -7.87
CA SER A 60 -0.89 -14.20 -7.39
C SER A 60 -0.90 -14.65 -5.93
N VAL A 61 -1.85 -14.15 -5.13
CA VAL A 61 -2.01 -14.51 -3.70
C VAL A 61 -3.29 -15.30 -3.43
N ARG A 62 -3.97 -15.76 -4.47
CA ARG A 62 -5.24 -16.52 -4.40
C ARG A 62 -5.17 -17.66 -3.38
N TRP A 63 -4.08 -18.43 -3.39
CA TRP A 63 -3.91 -19.53 -2.46
C TRP A 63 -4.03 -19.10 -0.98
N PHE A 64 -3.42 -17.96 -0.60
CA PHE A 64 -3.52 -17.46 0.77
C PHE A 64 -4.94 -17.04 1.13
N ILE A 65 -5.69 -16.47 0.18
CA ILE A 65 -7.08 -16.06 0.39
C ILE A 65 -7.99 -17.28 0.54
N GLU A 66 -7.88 -18.26 -0.37
CA GLU A 66 -8.68 -19.49 -0.35
C GLU A 66 -8.42 -20.34 0.90
N ASN A 67 -7.18 -20.30 1.43
CA ASN A 67 -6.83 -20.95 2.69
C ASN A 67 -7.14 -20.11 3.94
N LYS A 68 -7.85 -18.96 3.77
CA LYS A 68 -8.28 -18.08 4.86
C LYS A 68 -7.14 -17.51 5.71
N LEU A 69 -5.96 -17.42 5.14
CA LEU A 69 -4.78 -16.83 5.79
C LEU A 69 -4.81 -15.32 5.71
N ILE A 70 -5.22 -14.76 4.57
CA ILE A 70 -5.33 -13.32 4.36
C ILE A 70 -6.70 -12.92 3.82
N LYS A 71 -7.05 -11.66 4.06
CA LYS A 71 -8.15 -10.93 3.45
C LYS A 71 -7.57 -9.69 2.78
N LEU A 72 -7.78 -9.52 1.47
CA LEU A 72 -7.35 -8.29 0.79
C LEU A 72 -8.47 -7.25 0.79
N VAL A 73 -8.10 -6.01 1.04
CA VAL A 73 -8.99 -4.84 0.95
C VAL A 73 -8.38 -3.86 -0.04
N CYS A 74 -8.85 -3.90 -1.27
CA CYS A 74 -8.37 -3.02 -2.35
C CYS A 74 -9.22 -1.76 -2.37
N ILE A 75 -8.60 -0.60 -2.13
CA ILE A 75 -9.27 0.70 -1.98
C ILE A 75 -9.07 1.57 -3.20
N ASP A 76 -10.01 2.48 -3.46
CA ASP A 76 -9.84 3.54 -4.46
C ASP A 76 -8.72 4.52 -4.07
N SER A 77 -8.05 5.09 -5.10
CA SER A 77 -7.10 6.17 -4.87
C SER A 77 -7.81 7.52 -4.62
N GLY A 78 -7.11 8.39 -3.89
CA GLY A 78 -7.46 9.80 -3.77
C GLY A 78 -6.80 10.71 -4.82
N ASP A 79 -6.15 10.14 -5.82
CA ASP A 79 -5.20 10.84 -6.68
C ASP A 79 -5.83 11.92 -7.55
N LYS A 80 -7.05 11.69 -8.05
CA LYS A 80 -7.77 12.62 -8.94
C LYS A 80 -8.10 13.95 -8.29
N TRP A 81 -8.18 14.01 -6.96
CA TRP A 81 -8.42 15.25 -6.21
C TRP A 81 -7.25 15.64 -5.30
N SER A 82 -6.16 14.85 -5.29
CA SER A 82 -4.89 15.17 -4.64
C SER A 82 -3.76 15.29 -5.67
N TRP A 83 -2.89 14.29 -5.81
CA TRP A 83 -1.65 14.35 -6.61
C TRP A 83 -1.85 14.81 -8.05
N TYR A 84 -2.93 14.39 -8.71
CA TYR A 84 -3.21 14.67 -10.11
C TYR A 84 -4.17 15.85 -10.34
N ALA A 85 -4.69 16.48 -9.29
CA ALA A 85 -5.54 17.67 -9.38
C ALA A 85 -4.70 18.94 -9.70
N LYS A 86 -3.98 18.94 -10.83
CA LYS A 86 -3.03 20.00 -11.20
C LYS A 86 -3.62 21.40 -11.34
N HIS A 87 -4.95 21.51 -11.46
CA HIS A 87 -5.69 22.76 -11.44
C HIS A 87 -5.80 23.38 -10.05
N LEU A 88 -5.52 22.62 -8.98
CA LEU A 88 -5.52 23.09 -7.61
C LEU A 88 -4.12 23.51 -7.17
N HIS A 89 -4.07 24.46 -6.23
CA HIS A 89 -2.83 24.83 -5.55
C HIS A 89 -2.20 23.60 -4.86
N PRO A 90 -0.86 23.43 -4.86
CA PRO A 90 -0.21 22.27 -4.26
C PRO A 90 -0.58 22.03 -2.79
N GLY A 91 -0.70 23.08 -1.98
CA GLY A 91 -1.14 22.98 -0.58
C GLY A 91 -2.56 22.42 -0.46
N THR A 92 -3.48 22.76 -1.38
CA THR A 92 -4.83 22.17 -1.42
C THR A 92 -4.79 20.69 -1.78
N ARG A 93 -3.93 20.30 -2.72
CA ARG A 93 -3.74 18.88 -3.10
C ARG A 93 -3.23 18.05 -1.92
N LEU A 94 -2.28 18.61 -1.14
CA LEU A 94 -1.78 17.98 0.07
C LEU A 94 -2.84 17.89 1.17
N HIS A 95 -3.63 18.96 1.35
CA HIS A 95 -4.76 18.93 2.28
C HIS A 95 -5.71 17.77 1.94
N ASN A 96 -6.06 17.63 0.65
CA ASN A 96 -6.90 16.54 0.19
C ASN A 96 -6.27 15.16 0.43
N HIS A 97 -4.95 15.03 0.20
CA HIS A 97 -4.22 13.80 0.53
C HIS A 97 -4.26 13.49 2.04
N ASN A 98 -4.11 14.51 2.89
CA ASN A 98 -4.21 14.33 4.33
C ASN A 98 -5.63 13.93 4.79
N LEU A 99 -6.67 14.41 4.11
CA LEU A 99 -8.05 13.91 4.36
C LEU A 99 -8.20 12.44 3.96
N TYR A 100 -7.58 12.02 2.87
CA TYR A 100 -7.54 10.61 2.47
C TYR A 100 -6.80 9.74 3.49
N ASP A 101 -5.64 10.18 3.96
CA ASP A 101 -4.88 9.52 5.04
C ASP A 101 -5.71 9.38 6.32
N ARG A 102 -6.43 10.44 6.72
CA ARG A 102 -7.33 10.43 7.89
C ARG A 102 -8.52 9.48 7.69
N MET A 103 -9.12 9.46 6.53
CA MET A 103 -10.18 8.50 6.23
C MET A 103 -9.70 7.06 6.43
N ILE A 104 -8.50 6.74 5.94
CA ILE A 104 -7.92 5.40 6.13
C ILE A 104 -7.63 5.14 7.61
N SER A 105 -6.93 6.05 8.28
CA SER A 105 -6.47 5.84 9.65
C SER A 105 -7.59 5.88 10.69
N GLU A 106 -8.59 6.75 10.52
CA GLU A 106 -9.62 7.01 11.53
C GLU A 106 -10.96 6.32 11.22
N GLU A 107 -11.25 5.98 9.95
CA GLU A 107 -12.53 5.36 9.57
C GLU A 107 -12.36 3.91 9.07
N LEU A 108 -11.42 3.64 8.15
CA LEU A 108 -11.31 2.32 7.53
C LEU A 108 -10.55 1.32 8.40
N VAL A 109 -9.34 1.66 8.86
CA VAL A 109 -8.49 0.75 9.64
C VAL A 109 -9.16 0.29 10.93
N PRO A 110 -9.82 1.15 11.74
CA PRO A 110 -10.54 0.68 12.93
C PRO A 110 -11.63 -0.34 12.63
N ARG A 111 -12.34 -0.19 11.50
CA ARG A 111 -13.36 -1.17 11.06
C ARG A 111 -12.72 -2.51 10.70
N LEU A 112 -11.59 -2.49 9.97
CA LEU A 112 -10.86 -3.72 9.62
C LEU A 112 -10.29 -4.42 10.84
N GLN A 113 -9.73 -3.67 11.79
CA GLN A 113 -9.23 -4.20 13.05
C GLN A 113 -10.35 -4.90 13.84
N GLN A 114 -11.52 -4.27 13.94
CA GLN A 114 -12.68 -4.84 14.60
C GLN A 114 -13.23 -6.07 13.86
N GLU A 115 -13.40 -5.99 12.53
CA GLU A 115 -13.95 -7.07 11.70
C GLU A 115 -13.04 -8.31 11.72
N CYS A 116 -11.73 -8.12 11.63
CA CYS A 116 -10.75 -9.21 11.59
C CYS A 116 -10.17 -9.59 12.95
N GLN A 117 -10.54 -8.87 14.01
CA GLN A 117 -10.05 -9.10 15.38
C GLN A 117 -8.51 -9.05 15.49
N VAL A 118 -7.91 -8.02 14.89
CA VAL A 118 -6.46 -7.79 14.91
C VAL A 118 -6.14 -6.40 15.45
N ASP A 119 -4.99 -6.27 16.11
CA ASP A 119 -4.50 -4.96 16.61
C ASP A 119 -3.88 -4.12 15.50
N LYS A 120 -3.26 -4.77 14.51
CA LYS A 120 -2.54 -4.11 13.40
C LYS A 120 -2.85 -4.82 12.09
N ILE A 121 -2.83 -4.05 11.00
CA ILE A 121 -3.05 -4.56 9.64
C ILE A 121 -1.75 -4.64 8.84
N GLY A 122 -1.81 -5.33 7.71
CA GLY A 122 -0.83 -5.22 6.63
C GLY A 122 -1.22 -4.09 5.66
N VAL A 123 -0.23 -3.46 5.06
CA VAL A 123 -0.41 -2.51 3.96
C VAL A 123 0.49 -2.88 2.80
N ALA A 124 -0.02 -2.77 1.58
CA ALA A 124 0.71 -3.09 0.36
C ALA A 124 0.36 -2.14 -0.77
N GLY A 125 1.23 -2.00 -1.75
CA GLY A 125 0.94 -1.26 -2.97
C GLY A 125 2.08 -1.31 -3.97
N CYS A 126 1.73 -1.01 -5.23
CA CYS A 126 2.67 -0.94 -6.34
C CYS A 126 2.79 0.50 -6.83
N SER A 127 3.99 0.90 -7.28
CA SER A 127 4.23 2.25 -7.82
C SER A 127 3.82 3.35 -6.82
N LEU A 128 2.93 4.29 -7.19
CA LEU A 128 2.40 5.29 -6.25
C LEU A 128 1.67 4.65 -5.06
N GLY A 129 1.03 3.50 -5.25
CA GLY A 129 0.44 2.73 -4.14
C GLY A 129 1.47 2.23 -3.13
N GLY A 130 2.69 1.90 -3.59
CA GLY A 130 3.80 1.56 -2.70
C GLY A 130 4.29 2.75 -1.86
N TYR A 131 4.29 3.95 -2.44
CA TYR A 131 4.50 5.19 -1.68
C TYR A 131 3.37 5.39 -0.65
N GLN A 132 2.10 5.24 -1.06
CA GLN A 132 0.95 5.38 -0.15
C GLN A 132 1.05 4.42 1.04
N ALA A 133 1.38 3.16 0.77
CA ALA A 133 1.54 2.14 1.81
C ALA A 133 2.67 2.50 2.80
N LEU A 134 3.84 2.94 2.29
CA LEU A 134 4.98 3.31 3.12
C LEU A 134 4.70 4.59 3.92
N ASN A 135 4.17 5.64 3.26
CA ASN A 135 3.85 6.89 3.93
C ASN A 135 2.82 6.68 5.05
N PHE A 136 1.77 5.89 4.78
CA PHE A 136 0.78 5.52 5.79
C PHE A 136 1.40 4.75 6.96
N ALA A 137 2.23 3.73 6.68
CA ALA A 137 2.85 2.90 7.70
C ALA A 137 3.77 3.71 8.64
N PHE A 138 4.52 4.66 8.11
CA PHE A 138 5.40 5.49 8.94
C PHE A 138 4.70 6.65 9.63
N LYS A 139 3.55 7.09 9.15
CA LYS A 139 2.70 8.07 9.85
C LYS A 139 1.86 7.42 10.95
N HIS A 140 1.47 6.15 10.79
CA HIS A 140 0.60 5.38 11.69
C HIS A 140 1.22 4.03 12.10
N PRO A 141 2.46 4.01 12.64
CA PRO A 141 3.19 2.76 12.89
C PRO A 141 2.55 1.89 13.99
N GLU A 142 1.68 2.46 14.80
CA GLU A 142 0.89 1.73 15.80
C GLU A 142 -0.24 0.89 15.17
N LYS A 143 -0.61 1.17 13.91
CA LYS A 143 -1.69 0.50 13.17
C LYS A 143 -1.19 -0.55 12.17
N VAL A 144 0.10 -0.56 11.85
CA VAL A 144 0.69 -1.38 10.79
C VAL A 144 1.70 -2.38 11.36
N ALA A 145 1.55 -3.66 11.00
CA ALA A 145 2.52 -4.70 11.32
C ALA A 145 3.35 -5.14 10.11
N HIS A 146 2.80 -5.04 8.89
CA HIS A 146 3.46 -5.48 7.66
C HIS A 146 3.34 -4.39 6.59
N LEU A 147 4.47 -4.03 5.99
CA LEU A 147 4.56 -3.06 4.91
C LEU A 147 5.23 -3.71 3.70
N PHE A 148 4.51 -3.79 2.59
CA PHE A 148 4.97 -4.33 1.32
C PHE A 148 4.87 -3.27 0.23
N SER A 149 5.97 -2.62 -0.09
CA SER A 149 6.05 -1.57 -1.12
C SER A 149 6.77 -2.10 -2.35
N MET A 150 6.14 -2.06 -3.51
CA MET A 150 6.65 -2.62 -4.76
C MET A 150 6.82 -1.54 -5.82
N GLY A 151 8.04 -1.27 -6.26
CA GLY A 151 8.35 -0.32 -7.32
C GLY A 151 7.99 1.14 -6.99
N ALA A 152 8.13 1.58 -5.75
CA ALA A 152 7.65 2.89 -5.32
C ALA A 152 8.66 4.02 -5.56
N ALA A 153 8.15 5.20 -5.93
CA ALA A 153 8.88 6.46 -5.84
C ALA A 153 8.44 7.18 -4.56
N PHE A 154 9.37 7.37 -3.63
CA PHE A 154 9.04 7.91 -2.30
C PHE A 154 9.13 9.42 -2.18
N ASP A 155 9.67 10.11 -3.18
CA ASP A 155 9.78 11.58 -3.20
C ASP A 155 8.60 12.19 -3.95
N ILE A 156 7.65 12.77 -3.19
CA ILE A 156 6.43 13.37 -3.75
C ILE A 156 6.63 14.83 -4.22
N ARG A 157 7.81 15.41 -4.03
CA ARG A 157 8.10 16.79 -4.47
C ARG A 157 7.92 16.94 -5.98
N MET A 158 8.04 15.85 -6.76
CA MET A 158 7.72 15.81 -8.17
C MET A 158 6.29 16.26 -8.51
N PHE A 159 5.36 16.09 -7.58
CA PHE A 159 3.98 16.56 -7.75
C PHE A 159 3.79 18.02 -7.34
N MET A 160 4.74 18.63 -6.63
CA MET A 160 4.55 19.92 -5.97
C MET A 160 4.95 21.13 -6.82
N GLY A 161 5.66 20.94 -7.94
CA GLY A 161 6.07 22.06 -8.83
C GLY A 161 6.91 23.13 -8.13
N GLY A 162 7.76 22.72 -7.19
CA GLY A 162 8.61 23.62 -6.40
C GLY A 162 7.98 24.17 -5.12
N TYR A 163 6.69 23.93 -4.89
CA TYR A 163 6.05 24.26 -3.61
C TYR A 163 6.54 23.36 -2.49
N TYR A 164 6.85 23.95 -1.34
CA TYR A 164 7.29 23.19 -0.15
C TYR A 164 6.82 23.88 1.14
N ASP A 165 6.19 23.10 2.02
CA ASP A 165 5.78 23.51 3.34
C ASP A 165 5.88 22.34 4.33
N GLU A 166 5.43 22.53 5.55
CA GLU A 166 5.42 21.50 6.59
C GLU A 166 4.57 20.26 6.17
N GLN A 167 3.50 20.44 5.41
CA GLN A 167 2.69 19.34 4.93
C GLN A 167 3.43 18.51 3.89
N VAL A 168 4.22 19.15 3.00
CA VAL A 168 5.11 18.42 2.07
C VAL A 168 6.12 17.60 2.87
N TYR A 169 6.78 18.22 3.87
CA TYR A 169 7.76 17.54 4.71
C TYR A 169 7.18 16.25 5.32
N PHE A 170 6.02 16.31 5.98
CA PHE A 170 5.40 15.16 6.64
C PHE A 170 4.71 14.15 5.70
N ASN A 171 4.65 14.42 4.42
CA ASN A 171 4.19 13.48 3.39
C ASN A 171 5.30 13.04 2.43
N ASN A 172 6.53 13.48 2.66
CA ASN A 172 7.71 13.08 1.90
C ASN A 172 8.61 12.19 2.77
N PRO A 173 8.50 10.87 2.71
CA PRO A 173 9.28 9.96 3.56
C PRO A 173 10.79 10.22 3.57
N PRO A 174 11.46 10.53 2.43
CA PRO A 174 12.88 10.88 2.46
C PRO A 174 13.22 12.10 3.33
N ASP A 175 12.27 13.03 3.53
CA ASP A 175 12.50 14.22 4.33
C ASP A 175 12.26 13.98 5.82
N PHE A 176 11.13 13.37 6.19
CA PHE A 176 10.78 13.24 7.61
C PHE A 176 11.40 12.00 8.28
N MET A 177 11.60 10.90 7.55
CA MET A 177 12.10 9.66 8.16
C MET A 177 13.48 9.78 8.81
N PRO A 178 14.45 10.55 8.30
CA PRO A 178 15.73 10.74 9.00
C PRO A 178 15.56 11.22 10.44
N ASN A 179 14.57 12.05 10.71
CA ASN A 179 14.32 12.66 12.02
C ASN A 179 13.19 11.98 12.83
N ALA A 180 12.37 11.14 12.19
CA ALA A 180 11.26 10.46 12.86
C ALA A 180 11.77 9.42 13.87
N GLN A 181 11.07 9.32 15.02
CA GLN A 181 11.37 8.32 16.05
C GLN A 181 10.07 7.68 16.52
N ASN A 182 9.98 6.36 16.47
CA ASN A 182 8.87 5.58 17.00
C ASN A 182 9.32 4.13 17.18
N ASP A 183 9.10 3.55 18.35
CA ASP A 183 9.48 2.16 18.65
C ASP A 183 8.76 1.13 17.78
N ASN A 184 7.59 1.48 17.23
CA ASN A 184 6.86 0.60 16.32
C ASN A 184 7.56 0.41 14.97
N PHE A 185 8.43 1.32 14.54
CA PHE A 185 9.20 1.14 13.30
C PHE A 185 10.06 -0.13 13.34
N TYR A 186 10.59 -0.47 14.52
CA TYR A 186 11.46 -1.64 14.72
C TYR A 186 10.69 -2.96 14.85
N LYS A 187 9.35 -2.89 14.94
CA LYS A 187 8.45 -4.05 15.09
C LYS A 187 7.71 -4.39 13.80
N MET A 188 7.83 -3.54 12.78
CA MET A 188 7.20 -3.76 11.48
C MET A 188 8.03 -4.75 10.64
N ASN A 189 7.34 -5.65 9.93
CA ASN A 189 7.93 -6.39 8.82
C ASN A 189 7.87 -5.51 7.57
N ILE A 190 9.01 -5.00 7.13
CA ILE A 190 9.13 -4.04 6.04
C ILE A 190 9.85 -4.67 4.87
N ILE A 191 9.21 -4.71 3.70
CA ILE A 191 9.83 -5.15 2.44
C ILE A 191 9.66 -4.07 1.39
N LEU A 192 10.79 -3.58 0.88
CA LEU A 192 10.87 -2.65 -0.25
C LEU A 192 11.28 -3.44 -1.48
N GLY A 193 10.37 -3.59 -2.44
CA GLY A 193 10.61 -4.31 -3.69
C GLY A 193 10.88 -3.33 -4.84
N THR A 194 11.85 -3.66 -5.67
CA THR A 194 12.13 -2.97 -6.93
C THR A 194 12.73 -3.96 -7.93
N ALA A 195 13.10 -3.49 -9.11
CA ALA A 195 13.71 -4.33 -10.12
C ALA A 195 14.92 -3.64 -10.77
N GLU A 196 15.76 -4.41 -11.42
CA GLU A 196 17.02 -3.93 -12.01
C GLU A 196 16.80 -2.80 -13.03
N HIS A 197 15.71 -2.91 -13.82
CA HIS A 197 15.33 -1.94 -14.84
C HIS A 197 14.11 -1.10 -14.45
N ASP A 198 13.78 -1.03 -13.15
CA ASP A 198 12.72 -0.18 -12.61
C ASP A 198 13.24 1.27 -12.52
N PHE A 199 12.50 2.22 -13.12
CA PHE A 199 12.86 3.65 -13.03
C PHE A 199 12.72 4.23 -11.60
N CYS A 200 12.00 3.54 -10.71
CA CYS A 200 11.92 3.88 -9.29
C CYS A 200 13.02 3.22 -8.43
N LYS A 201 13.94 2.46 -9.04
CA LYS A 201 14.96 1.70 -8.33
C LYS A 201 15.77 2.57 -7.35
N ASP A 202 16.26 3.71 -7.81
CA ASP A 202 17.10 4.59 -7.00
C ASP A 202 16.34 5.14 -5.78
N SER A 203 15.05 5.39 -5.90
CA SER A 203 14.18 5.80 -4.78
C SER A 203 14.09 4.70 -3.72
N ASN A 204 14.02 3.43 -4.12
CA ASN A 204 13.98 2.29 -3.20
C ASN A 204 15.34 2.10 -2.49
N TYR A 205 16.46 2.25 -3.20
CA TYR A 205 17.79 2.24 -2.59
C TYR A 205 17.98 3.39 -1.59
N GLN A 206 17.55 4.59 -1.94
CA GLN A 206 17.62 5.75 -1.05
C GLN A 206 16.81 5.50 0.24
N MET A 207 15.57 5.04 0.12
CA MET A 207 14.72 4.75 1.29
C MET A 207 15.32 3.63 2.14
N SER A 208 15.81 2.55 1.53
CA SER A 208 16.52 1.48 2.23
C SER A 208 17.75 2.02 2.98
N GLY A 209 18.52 2.92 2.37
CA GLY A 209 19.66 3.58 3.02
C GLY A 209 19.24 4.40 4.26
N ILE A 210 18.12 5.12 4.17
CA ILE A 210 17.56 5.88 5.30
C ILE A 210 17.15 4.94 6.45
N LEU A 211 16.45 3.85 6.14
CA LEU A 211 16.04 2.87 7.14
C LEU A 211 17.24 2.18 7.79
N ALA A 212 18.24 1.80 6.99
CA ALA A 212 19.49 1.20 7.47
C ALA A 212 20.25 2.16 8.40
N ALA A 213 20.38 3.44 8.04
CA ALA A 213 21.04 4.45 8.87
C ALA A 213 20.35 4.64 10.23
N LYS A 214 19.05 4.36 10.31
CA LYS A 214 18.27 4.39 11.55
C LYS A 214 18.25 3.06 12.30
N GLY A 215 18.84 2.00 11.74
CA GLY A 215 18.78 0.66 12.30
C GLY A 215 17.39 0.03 12.26
N ILE A 216 16.48 0.52 11.41
CA ILE A 216 15.14 -0.06 11.23
C ILE A 216 15.26 -1.32 10.39
N PRO A 217 14.87 -2.51 10.93
CA PRO A 217 14.92 -3.76 10.18
C PRO A 217 14.02 -3.70 8.95
N HIS A 218 14.58 -4.03 7.79
CA HIS A 218 13.84 -4.11 6.53
C HIS A 218 14.58 -5.00 5.54
N ARG A 219 13.86 -5.44 4.52
CA ARG A 219 14.43 -6.14 3.36
C ARG A 219 14.30 -5.24 2.13
N LEU A 220 15.39 -5.04 1.40
CA LEU A 220 15.36 -4.52 0.03
C LEU A 220 15.43 -5.71 -0.94
N ASP A 221 14.38 -5.90 -1.73
CA ASP A 221 14.28 -6.94 -2.75
C ASP A 221 14.43 -6.33 -4.15
N VAL A 222 15.46 -6.76 -4.88
CA VAL A 222 15.76 -6.27 -6.22
C VAL A 222 15.66 -7.42 -7.21
N ARG A 223 14.63 -7.42 -8.06
CA ARG A 223 14.42 -8.48 -9.05
C ARG A 223 15.36 -8.31 -10.25
N PRO A 224 16.20 -9.31 -10.56
CA PRO A 224 17.09 -9.25 -11.72
C PRO A 224 16.26 -9.24 -13.02
N ASN A 225 16.73 -8.50 -14.01
CA ASN A 225 16.09 -8.34 -15.32
C ASN A 225 14.62 -7.86 -15.28
N GLY A 226 14.10 -7.48 -14.12
CA GLY A 226 12.73 -7.00 -13.96
C GLY A 226 12.59 -5.54 -14.33
N THR A 227 11.37 -5.12 -14.62
CA THR A 227 10.97 -3.75 -14.96
C THR A 227 9.92 -3.21 -14.00
N HIS A 228 9.48 -1.95 -14.18
CA HIS A 228 8.39 -1.35 -13.42
C HIS A 228 7.04 -1.79 -13.97
N ASP A 229 6.62 -3.03 -13.68
CA ASP A 229 5.39 -3.57 -14.27
C ASP A 229 4.80 -4.72 -13.44
N TRP A 230 3.52 -4.99 -13.68
CA TRP A 230 2.69 -5.99 -13.01
C TRP A 230 3.29 -7.41 -12.98
N PRO A 231 3.92 -7.94 -14.04
CA PRO A 231 4.55 -9.26 -13.98
C PRO A 231 5.53 -9.40 -12.82
N VAL A 232 6.36 -8.37 -12.58
CA VAL A 232 7.35 -8.36 -11.49
C VAL A 232 6.65 -8.29 -10.13
N TRP A 233 5.64 -7.44 -10.00
CA TRP A 233 4.90 -7.29 -8.74
C TRP A 233 4.10 -8.55 -8.39
N ARG A 234 3.59 -9.27 -9.38
CA ARG A 234 2.92 -10.58 -9.17
C ARG A 234 3.86 -11.69 -8.68
N GLU A 235 5.15 -11.60 -8.97
CA GLU A 235 6.16 -12.50 -8.41
C GLU A 235 6.56 -12.10 -6.98
N MET A 236 6.64 -10.79 -6.71
CA MET A 236 7.01 -10.26 -5.40
C MET A 236 5.93 -10.50 -4.34
N PHE A 237 4.69 -10.18 -4.66
CA PHE A 237 3.62 -10.07 -3.67
C PHE A 237 3.35 -11.37 -2.89
N PRO A 238 3.24 -12.57 -3.52
CA PRO A 238 3.06 -13.82 -2.79
C PRO A 238 4.24 -14.16 -1.87
N GLU A 239 5.46 -13.83 -2.28
CA GLU A 239 6.64 -14.02 -1.44
C GLU A 239 6.60 -13.12 -0.20
N TYR A 240 6.18 -11.84 -0.37
CA TYR A 240 6.05 -10.91 0.75
C TYR A 240 4.92 -11.32 1.69
N VAL A 241 3.77 -11.71 1.16
CA VAL A 241 2.65 -12.23 1.95
C VAL A 241 3.05 -13.47 2.74
N SER A 242 3.88 -14.36 2.19
CA SER A 242 4.35 -15.56 2.91
C SER A 242 5.17 -15.23 4.16
N SER A 243 5.78 -14.04 4.23
CA SER A 243 6.56 -13.59 5.40
C SER A 243 5.70 -13.17 6.62
N ILE A 244 4.38 -13.18 6.48
CA ILE A 244 3.46 -12.92 7.58
C ILE A 244 3.39 -14.11 8.54
N PHE A 245 3.62 -15.30 8.00
CA PHE A 245 3.48 -16.61 8.66
C PHE A 245 4.82 -17.29 8.83
#